data_5937808ff16bc3c361b811285187e556
#
_entry.id   5937808ff16bc3c361b811285187e556
#
_cell.length_a   1.000
_cell.length_b   1.000
_cell.length_c   1.000
_cell.angle_alpha   90.00
_cell.angle_beta   90.00
_cell.angle_gamma   90.00
#
_symmetry.space_group_name_H-M   'P 1'
#
loop_
_entity.id
_entity.type
_entity.pdbx_description
1 polymer ?
#
loop_
_entity_poly.entity_id
_entity_poly.type
_entity_poly.pdbx_seq_one_letter_code
_entity_poly.pdbx_strand_id
1 'polypeptide(L)'
;MHYVIGDVHGCYDEMMRLLHKIESQDAEAVIYFVGDFIDRGPQVWEVLCWAMKHITPTGKYRAVRGNHEELAIEWMDQWLLWYKEVVGTEAMNKWTEPEPEYDLHRRLKERKRLEPKTVEEIRSFFRGLPYNRLVTVTNAEGEEVNYRIAHAWHYQYENITITDQKYANLWERNLCGNANSDEIIVHGHTPNLPDAWSALAEEDAGKICYEKKSNSINVDGGCCYQNYEPGYPCMLCGICLETLEEFYPCTLAERFEEFKQKGYLDEENKIEDFPAFRKEVRR
;
A
#
# COMPACT_ATOMS: atom_id res chain seq x y z
N MET A 1 12.43 -1.46 -16.52
CA MET A 1 11.92 -0.16 -16.02
C MET A 1 11.58 -0.26 -14.53
N HIS A 2 11.24 0.85 -13.89
CA HIS A 2 10.93 0.92 -12.46
C HIS A 2 9.44 1.20 -12.26
N TYR A 3 8.79 0.39 -11.43
CA TYR A 3 7.34 0.47 -11.19
C TYR A 3 7.08 0.67 -9.70
N VAL A 4 6.04 1.44 -9.36
CA VAL A 4 5.60 1.61 -7.98
C VAL A 4 4.17 1.12 -7.85
N ILE A 5 3.89 0.29 -6.85
CA ILE A 5 2.57 -0.28 -6.55
C ILE A 5 2.09 0.28 -5.20
N GLY A 6 0.82 0.64 -5.14
CA GLY A 6 0.13 1.18 -3.98
C GLY A 6 -0.13 0.15 -2.87
N ASP A 7 -0.93 0.59 -1.89
CA ASP A 7 -1.29 -0.17 -0.70
C ASP A 7 -2.02 -1.48 -1.05
N VAL A 8 -1.50 -2.60 -0.56
CA VAL A 8 -2.00 -3.94 -0.93
C VAL A 8 -3.09 -4.43 0.02
N HIS A 9 -2.92 -4.18 1.33
CA HIS A 9 -3.90 -4.52 2.37
C HIS A 9 -4.58 -5.88 2.18
N GLY A 10 -3.80 -6.95 2.06
CA GLY A 10 -4.34 -8.30 1.94
C GLY A 10 -5.13 -8.59 0.66
N CYS A 11 -4.98 -7.79 -0.39
CA CYS A 11 -5.62 -8.01 -1.70
C CYS A 11 -4.69 -8.83 -2.63
N TYR A 12 -4.40 -10.08 -2.24
CA TYR A 12 -3.42 -10.93 -2.92
C TYR A 12 -3.71 -11.17 -4.39
N ASP A 13 -4.96 -11.51 -4.74
CA ASP A 13 -5.33 -11.80 -6.13
C ASP A 13 -5.21 -10.56 -7.01
N GLU A 14 -5.54 -9.37 -6.48
CA GLU A 14 -5.32 -8.09 -7.15
C GLU A 14 -3.83 -7.84 -7.41
N MET A 15 -3.01 -8.06 -6.38
CA MET A 15 -1.56 -7.91 -6.47
C MET A 15 -0.97 -8.84 -7.53
N MET A 16 -1.36 -10.11 -7.54
CA MET A 16 -0.83 -11.08 -8.50
C MET A 16 -1.26 -10.78 -9.93
N ARG A 17 -2.51 -10.33 -10.15
CA ARG A 17 -2.98 -9.87 -11.48
C ARG A 17 -2.18 -8.68 -11.98
N LEU A 18 -1.94 -7.68 -11.10
CA LEU A 18 -1.17 -6.49 -11.45
C LEU A 18 0.30 -6.82 -11.76
N LEU A 19 0.94 -7.64 -10.90
CA LEU A 19 2.31 -8.11 -11.13
C LEU A 19 2.44 -8.85 -12.45
N HIS A 20 1.52 -9.79 -12.73
CA HIS A 20 1.54 -10.52 -14.00
C HIS A 20 1.44 -9.59 -15.20
N LYS A 21 0.60 -8.56 -15.13
CA LYS A 21 0.42 -7.57 -16.20
C LYS A 21 1.70 -6.77 -16.43
N ILE A 22 2.33 -6.27 -15.38
CA ILE A 22 3.61 -5.55 -15.49
C ILE A 22 4.70 -6.46 -16.06
N GLU A 23 4.86 -7.65 -15.50
CA GLU A 23 5.93 -8.59 -15.88
C GLU A 23 5.77 -9.18 -17.28
N SER A 24 4.53 -9.26 -17.79
CA SER A 24 4.28 -9.67 -19.18
C SER A 24 4.73 -8.63 -20.20
N GLN A 25 4.79 -7.36 -19.81
CA GLN A 25 5.29 -6.25 -20.65
C GLN A 25 6.79 -6.00 -20.42
N ASP A 26 7.27 -6.16 -19.20
CA ASP A 26 8.67 -5.93 -18.81
C ASP A 26 9.16 -7.04 -17.87
N ALA A 27 9.81 -8.05 -18.44
CA ALA A 27 10.35 -9.18 -17.67
C ALA A 27 11.45 -8.74 -16.67
N GLU A 28 12.16 -7.64 -16.97
CA GLU A 28 13.24 -7.08 -16.15
C GLU A 28 12.75 -5.96 -15.21
N ALA A 29 11.43 -5.83 -15.03
CA ALA A 29 10.83 -4.82 -14.16
C ALA A 29 11.44 -4.85 -12.75
N VAL A 30 11.78 -3.67 -12.21
CA VAL A 30 12.06 -3.46 -10.80
C VAL A 30 10.85 -2.84 -10.15
N ILE A 31 10.25 -3.53 -9.18
CA ILE A 31 8.94 -3.17 -8.62
C ILE A 31 9.09 -2.76 -7.17
N TYR A 32 8.57 -1.59 -6.84
CA TYR A 32 8.54 -1.02 -5.50
C TYR A 32 7.11 -1.01 -4.96
N PHE A 33 6.93 -1.35 -3.69
CA PHE A 33 5.68 -1.22 -2.98
C PHE A 33 5.77 -0.09 -1.96
N VAL A 34 4.70 0.68 -1.83
CA VAL A 34 4.65 1.80 -0.86
C VAL A 34 4.37 1.36 0.57
N GLY A 35 4.25 0.04 0.84
CA GLY A 35 3.94 -0.53 2.16
C GLY A 35 2.49 -0.98 2.28
N ASP A 36 2.03 -1.12 3.52
CA ASP A 36 0.69 -1.57 3.90
C ASP A 36 0.28 -2.88 3.22
N PHE A 37 1.07 -3.92 3.45
CA PHE A 37 0.77 -5.28 2.96
C PHE A 37 -0.33 -5.97 3.73
N ILE A 38 -0.45 -5.64 5.03
CA ILE A 38 -1.29 -6.34 6.00
C ILE A 38 -2.59 -5.59 6.29
N ASP A 39 -3.47 -6.29 7.01
CA ASP A 39 -4.77 -5.81 7.49
C ASP A 39 -5.83 -5.58 6.40
N ARG A 40 -7.07 -5.35 6.82
CA ARG A 40 -8.27 -5.05 6.03
C ARG A 40 -8.72 -6.17 5.09
N GLY A 41 -7.99 -6.43 4.02
CA GLY A 41 -8.37 -7.39 2.97
C GLY A 41 -8.40 -8.85 3.42
N PRO A 42 -8.96 -9.73 2.57
CA PRO A 42 -9.23 -11.13 2.97
C PRO A 42 -8.00 -12.03 2.99
N GLN A 43 -6.94 -11.70 2.25
CA GLN A 43 -5.80 -12.58 1.97
C GLN A 43 -4.49 -12.06 2.55
N VAL A 44 -4.55 -11.50 3.79
CA VAL A 44 -3.38 -10.92 4.49
C VAL A 44 -2.23 -11.90 4.62
N TRP A 45 -2.52 -13.17 4.93
CA TRP A 45 -1.47 -14.17 5.11
C TRP A 45 -0.77 -14.51 3.79
N GLU A 46 -1.51 -14.62 2.70
CA GLU A 46 -1.01 -14.89 1.37
C GLU A 46 -0.08 -13.77 0.89
N VAL A 47 -0.49 -12.51 1.08
CA VAL A 47 0.34 -11.32 0.79
C VAL A 47 1.60 -11.33 1.64
N LEU A 48 1.49 -11.56 2.95
CA LEU A 48 2.62 -11.57 3.88
C LEU A 48 3.64 -12.65 3.51
N CYS A 49 3.18 -13.89 3.24
CA CYS A 49 4.05 -14.98 2.82
C CYS A 49 4.78 -14.66 1.51
N TRP A 50 4.08 -14.07 0.56
CA TRP A 50 4.67 -13.65 -0.70
C TRP A 50 5.71 -12.55 -0.49
N ALA A 51 5.37 -11.51 0.28
CA ALA A 51 6.26 -10.39 0.57
C ALA A 51 7.56 -10.83 1.26
N MET A 52 7.44 -11.63 2.32
CA MET A 52 8.61 -12.18 3.05
C MET A 52 9.53 -13.03 2.17
N LYS A 53 8.97 -13.69 1.16
CA LYS A 53 9.74 -14.55 0.25
C LYS A 53 10.43 -13.77 -0.86
N HIS A 54 9.81 -12.72 -1.37
CA HIS A 54 10.22 -12.08 -2.63
C HIS A 54 10.81 -10.69 -2.46
N ILE A 55 10.43 -9.95 -1.41
CA ILE A 55 10.92 -8.59 -1.19
C ILE A 55 12.31 -8.63 -0.55
N THR A 56 13.26 -7.96 -1.21
CA THR A 56 14.63 -7.81 -0.71
C THR A 56 15.14 -6.38 -0.96
N PRO A 57 16.18 -5.92 -0.26
CA PRO A 57 16.69 -4.55 -0.42
C PRO A 57 17.15 -4.20 -1.83
N THR A 58 17.65 -5.16 -2.61
CA THR A 58 18.28 -4.96 -3.92
C THR A 58 17.71 -5.83 -5.03
N GLY A 59 16.73 -6.69 -4.72
CA GLY A 59 16.12 -7.61 -5.68
C GLY A 59 15.16 -6.94 -6.65
N LYS A 60 14.45 -7.77 -7.40
CA LYS A 60 13.39 -7.35 -8.33
C LYS A 60 12.26 -6.64 -7.59
N TYR A 61 11.83 -7.18 -6.44
CA TYR A 61 10.77 -6.61 -5.62
C TYR A 61 11.37 -5.93 -4.39
N ARG A 62 10.98 -4.70 -4.17
CA ARG A 62 11.44 -3.84 -3.09
C ARG A 62 10.24 -3.16 -2.44
N ALA A 63 10.39 -2.70 -1.21
CA ALA A 63 9.32 -1.98 -0.52
C ALA A 63 9.86 -0.90 0.40
N VAL A 64 8.98 0.01 0.78
CA VAL A 64 9.11 0.83 1.97
C VAL A 64 8.13 0.31 3.03
N ARG A 65 8.31 0.74 4.29
CA ARG A 65 7.46 0.36 5.41
C ARG A 65 6.21 1.24 5.43
N GLY A 66 5.03 0.61 5.55
CA GLY A 66 3.79 1.29 5.83
C GLY A 66 3.51 1.46 7.33
N ASN A 67 2.49 2.22 7.65
CA ASN A 67 2.10 2.44 9.04
C ASN A 67 1.49 1.18 9.67
N HIS A 68 0.83 0.33 8.91
CA HIS A 68 0.31 -0.95 9.40
C HIS A 68 1.44 -1.90 9.81
N GLU A 69 2.54 -1.95 9.07
CA GLU A 69 3.74 -2.70 9.45
C GLU A 69 4.38 -2.14 10.73
N GLU A 70 4.41 -0.79 10.89
CA GLU A 70 4.95 -0.16 12.11
C GLU A 70 4.10 -0.49 13.35
N LEU A 71 2.78 -0.39 13.26
CA LEU A 71 1.85 -0.79 14.33
C LEU A 71 1.99 -2.27 14.68
N ALA A 72 2.15 -3.11 13.66
CA ALA A 72 2.37 -4.54 13.88
C ALA A 72 3.70 -4.81 14.62
N ILE A 73 4.77 -4.06 14.30
CA ILE A 73 6.05 -4.15 15.03
C ILE A 73 5.86 -3.80 16.50
N GLU A 74 5.17 -2.71 16.80
CA GLU A 74 4.92 -2.26 18.19
C GLU A 74 4.13 -3.31 18.97
N TRP A 75 3.09 -3.88 18.37
CA TRP A 75 2.35 -4.99 18.98
C TRP A 75 3.24 -6.23 19.16
N MET A 76 3.99 -6.66 18.15
CA MET A 76 4.85 -7.85 18.21
C MET A 76 5.93 -7.73 19.29
N ASP A 77 6.48 -6.55 19.53
CA ASP A 77 7.43 -6.30 20.61
C ASP A 77 6.79 -6.56 21.98
N GLN A 78 5.58 -6.07 22.18
CA GLN A 78 4.82 -6.28 23.42
C GLN A 78 4.41 -7.75 23.58
N TRP A 79 3.95 -8.39 22.51
CA TRP A 79 3.51 -9.78 22.53
C TRP A 79 4.67 -10.76 22.80
N LEU A 80 5.83 -10.56 22.19
CA LEU A 80 7.02 -11.39 22.43
C LEU A 80 7.53 -11.25 23.86
N LEU A 81 7.50 -10.03 24.42
CA LEU A 81 7.84 -9.79 25.82
C LEU A 81 6.86 -10.51 26.75
N TRP A 82 5.57 -10.33 26.53
CA TRP A 82 4.50 -11.01 27.28
C TRP A 82 4.64 -12.53 27.18
N TYR A 83 4.86 -13.08 26.01
CA TYR A 83 5.03 -14.53 25.80
C TYR A 83 6.20 -15.06 26.62
N LYS A 84 7.33 -14.37 26.61
CA LYS A 84 8.55 -14.76 27.33
C LYS A 84 8.39 -14.71 28.85
N GLU A 85 7.71 -13.70 29.36
CA GLU A 85 7.67 -13.42 30.80
C GLU A 85 6.44 -14.02 31.48
N VAL A 86 5.35 -14.24 30.75
CA VAL A 86 4.04 -14.60 31.34
C VAL A 86 3.61 -16.01 30.98
N VAL A 87 3.83 -16.46 29.74
CA VAL A 87 3.36 -17.79 29.29
C VAL A 87 4.10 -18.90 30.01
N GLY A 88 3.32 -19.84 30.59
CA GLY A 88 3.88 -20.95 31.39
C GLY A 88 4.25 -20.60 32.83
N THR A 89 3.92 -19.40 33.32
CA THR A 89 4.14 -18.95 34.70
C THR A 89 2.81 -18.77 35.45
N GLU A 90 2.87 -18.62 36.79
CA GLU A 90 1.70 -18.27 37.62
C GLU A 90 1.12 -16.87 37.26
N ALA A 91 1.91 -16.02 36.61
CA ALA A 91 1.49 -14.70 36.17
C ALA A 91 0.49 -14.76 35.00
N MET A 92 0.36 -15.90 34.31
CA MET A 92 -0.53 -16.07 33.14
C MET A 92 -2.00 -15.75 33.45
N ASN A 93 -2.44 -15.93 34.69
CA ASN A 93 -3.79 -15.60 35.12
C ASN A 93 -4.00 -14.11 35.48
N LYS A 94 -2.94 -13.31 35.49
CA LYS A 94 -2.96 -11.89 35.92
C LYS A 94 -2.71 -10.91 34.80
N TRP A 95 -2.12 -11.36 33.67
CA TRP A 95 -1.72 -10.50 32.57
C TRP A 95 -2.45 -10.90 31.29
N THR A 96 -3.12 -9.94 30.68
CA THR A 96 -3.84 -10.13 29.43
C THR A 96 -2.85 -10.21 28.26
N GLU A 97 -3.09 -11.11 27.31
CA GLU A 97 -2.37 -11.15 26.05
C GLU A 97 -2.50 -9.80 25.32
N PRO A 98 -1.41 -9.18 24.87
CA PRO A 98 -1.48 -7.96 24.08
C PRO A 98 -2.23 -8.19 22.77
N GLU A 99 -3.25 -7.39 22.50
CA GLU A 99 -4.00 -7.41 21.25
C GLU A 99 -3.64 -6.17 20.42
N PRO A 100 -3.42 -6.31 19.10
CA PRO A 100 -3.18 -5.17 18.23
C PRO A 100 -4.48 -4.45 17.91
N GLU A 101 -4.36 -3.23 17.43
CA GLU A 101 -5.47 -2.45 16.90
C GLU A 101 -6.09 -3.07 15.64
N TYR A 102 -5.31 -3.87 14.89
CA TYR A 102 -5.67 -4.41 13.58
C TYR A 102 -5.62 -5.94 13.47
N ASP A 103 -5.94 -6.47 12.30
CA ASP A 103 -6.31 -7.86 12.05
C ASP A 103 -5.19 -8.91 12.16
N LEU A 104 -3.90 -8.54 12.08
CA LEU A 104 -2.80 -9.50 11.95
C LEU A 104 -2.80 -10.57 13.06
N HIS A 105 -2.97 -10.16 14.32
CA HIS A 105 -3.04 -11.08 15.47
C HIS A 105 -4.12 -12.15 15.29
N ARG A 106 -5.35 -11.71 14.96
CA ARG A 106 -6.49 -12.60 14.71
C ARG A 106 -6.18 -13.56 13.56
N ARG A 107 -5.62 -13.07 12.45
CA ARG A 107 -5.24 -13.89 11.29
C ARG A 107 -4.20 -14.96 11.62
N LEU A 108 -3.20 -14.62 12.46
CA LEU A 108 -2.21 -15.58 12.93
C LEU A 108 -2.82 -16.64 13.85
N LYS A 109 -3.74 -16.26 14.75
CA LYS A 109 -4.48 -17.19 15.61
C LYS A 109 -5.33 -18.18 14.80
N GLU A 110 -6.14 -17.70 13.90
CA GLU A 110 -7.01 -18.51 13.03
C GLU A 110 -6.21 -19.56 12.25
N ARG A 111 -5.01 -19.22 11.80
CA ARG A 111 -4.10 -20.10 11.05
C ARG A 111 -3.19 -20.96 11.94
N LYS A 112 -3.30 -20.84 13.25
CA LYS A 112 -2.41 -21.53 14.23
C LYS A 112 -0.93 -21.20 13.99
N ARG A 113 -0.63 -19.96 13.65
CA ARG A 113 0.71 -19.41 13.37
C ARG A 113 1.16 -18.39 14.40
N LEU A 114 0.36 -18.12 15.43
CA LEU A 114 0.73 -17.21 16.51
C LEU A 114 1.69 -17.93 17.47
N GLU A 115 2.97 -17.94 17.10
CA GLU A 115 4.06 -18.55 17.87
C GLU A 115 5.31 -17.64 17.80
N PRO A 116 6.18 -17.65 18.82
CA PRO A 116 7.30 -16.72 18.91
C PRO A 116 8.19 -16.69 17.67
N LYS A 117 8.46 -17.85 17.07
CA LYS A 117 9.30 -17.94 15.87
C LYS A 117 8.67 -17.20 14.69
N THR A 118 7.41 -17.45 14.40
CA THR A 118 6.68 -16.81 13.29
C THR A 118 6.56 -15.30 13.53
N VAL A 119 6.22 -14.89 14.75
CA VAL A 119 6.12 -13.45 15.11
C VAL A 119 7.48 -12.75 14.96
N GLU A 120 8.58 -13.40 15.39
CA GLU A 120 9.93 -12.85 15.23
C GLU A 120 10.36 -12.73 13.76
N GLU A 121 10.04 -13.73 12.92
CA GLU A 121 10.34 -13.71 11.49
C GLU A 121 9.61 -12.56 10.80
N ILE A 122 8.31 -12.37 11.06
CA ILE A 122 7.50 -11.27 10.52
C ILE A 122 8.03 -9.92 11.00
N ARG A 123 8.28 -9.78 12.31
CA ARG A 123 8.82 -8.56 12.90
C ARG A 123 10.16 -8.17 12.29
N SER A 124 11.05 -9.14 12.10
CA SER A 124 12.36 -8.92 11.49
C SER A 124 12.23 -8.48 10.04
N PHE A 125 11.32 -9.07 9.28
CA PHE A 125 11.02 -8.65 7.91
C PHE A 125 10.55 -7.18 7.87
N PHE A 126 9.55 -6.82 8.67
CA PHE A 126 9.02 -5.45 8.71
C PHE A 126 10.09 -4.43 9.16
N ARG A 127 10.91 -4.77 10.16
CA ARG A 127 12.02 -3.92 10.61
C ARG A 127 13.08 -3.72 9.55
N GLY A 128 13.25 -4.66 8.64
CA GLY A 128 14.15 -4.58 7.49
C GLY A 128 13.69 -3.64 6.38
N LEU A 129 12.41 -3.25 6.35
CA LEU A 129 11.88 -2.32 5.36
C LEU A 129 12.29 -0.87 5.70
N PRO A 130 12.87 -0.11 4.75
CA PRO A 130 13.19 1.29 4.96
C PRO A 130 11.92 2.14 4.98
N TYR A 131 11.99 3.36 5.54
CA TYR A 131 10.86 4.30 5.56
C TYR A 131 10.64 5.02 4.23
N ASN A 132 11.69 5.18 3.44
CA ASN A 132 11.61 5.75 2.09
C ASN A 132 12.76 5.25 1.21
N ARG A 133 12.63 5.52 -0.11
CA ARG A 133 13.68 5.25 -1.11
C ARG A 133 13.74 6.37 -2.11
N LEU A 134 14.96 6.78 -2.48
CA LEU A 134 15.19 7.62 -3.65
C LEU A 134 15.48 6.72 -4.85
N VAL A 135 14.81 6.98 -5.95
CA VAL A 135 14.97 6.29 -7.23
C VAL A 135 15.15 7.33 -8.32
N THR A 136 16.27 7.28 -9.02
CA THR A 136 16.53 8.13 -10.19
C THR A 136 16.33 7.31 -11.45
N VAL A 137 15.55 7.81 -12.37
CA VAL A 137 15.29 7.18 -13.68
C VAL A 137 15.54 8.17 -14.81
N THR A 138 15.75 7.66 -16.01
CA THR A 138 15.75 8.48 -17.23
C THR A 138 14.37 8.38 -17.87
N ASN A 139 13.65 9.49 -18.00
CA ASN A 139 12.32 9.52 -18.60
C ASN A 139 12.37 9.33 -20.12
N ALA A 140 11.19 9.30 -20.76
CA ALA A 140 11.07 9.11 -22.22
C ALA A 140 11.72 10.24 -23.04
N GLU A 141 11.88 11.42 -22.45
CA GLU A 141 12.53 12.61 -23.02
C GLU A 141 14.06 12.57 -22.86
N GLY A 142 14.61 11.62 -22.12
CA GLY A 142 16.05 11.49 -21.86
C GLY A 142 16.54 12.30 -20.66
N GLU A 143 15.65 12.80 -19.83
CA GLU A 143 15.96 13.59 -18.64
C GLU A 143 16.04 12.70 -17.38
N GLU A 144 16.97 13.01 -16.48
CA GLU A 144 17.00 12.37 -15.16
C GLU A 144 15.90 12.93 -14.26
N VAL A 145 15.06 12.05 -13.71
CA VAL A 145 13.98 12.40 -12.78
C VAL A 145 14.18 11.64 -11.47
N ASN A 146 14.08 12.36 -10.37
CA ASN A 146 14.20 11.83 -9.02
C ASN A 146 12.81 11.57 -8.42
N TYR A 147 12.58 10.32 -8.02
CA TYR A 147 11.37 9.92 -7.32
C TYR A 147 11.68 9.50 -5.88
N ARG A 148 10.99 10.10 -4.92
CA ARG A 148 11.01 9.68 -3.52
C ARG A 148 9.81 8.79 -3.26
N ILE A 149 10.05 7.51 -3.04
CA ILE A 149 9.00 6.54 -2.67
C ILE A 149 8.92 6.55 -1.14
N ALA A 150 7.76 6.88 -0.59
CA ALA A 150 7.44 6.82 0.84
C ALA A 150 6.02 6.27 1.00
N HIS A 151 5.67 5.77 2.20
CA HIS A 151 4.31 5.28 2.39
C HIS A 151 3.30 6.42 2.42
N ALA A 152 3.49 7.44 3.29
CA ALA A 152 2.60 8.59 3.39
C ALA A 152 3.22 9.84 2.76
N TRP A 153 4.25 10.42 3.37
CA TRP A 153 4.85 11.64 2.89
C TRP A 153 6.36 11.68 3.14
N HIS A 154 7.07 12.66 2.54
CA HIS A 154 8.48 12.91 2.81
C HIS A 154 8.75 14.40 2.77
N TYR A 155 9.11 14.98 3.91
CA TYR A 155 9.50 16.39 3.97
C TYR A 155 10.89 16.61 3.38
N GLN A 156 11.01 17.63 2.54
CA GLN A 156 12.24 18.00 1.84
C GLN A 156 12.79 19.33 2.34
N TYR A 157 12.63 19.61 3.64
CA TYR A 157 13.22 20.81 4.25
C TYR A 157 14.54 20.48 4.93
N GLU A 158 15.40 21.49 5.02
CA GLU A 158 16.54 21.45 5.92
C GLU A 158 16.08 21.43 7.38
N ASN A 159 16.83 20.70 8.24
CA ASN A 159 16.61 20.63 9.68
C ASN A 159 15.34 19.87 10.17
N ILE A 160 14.72 19.02 9.35
CA ILE A 160 13.71 18.08 9.84
C ILE A 160 14.35 17.08 10.81
N THR A 161 13.70 16.79 11.94
CA THR A 161 14.20 15.76 12.86
C THR A 161 13.95 14.35 12.29
N ILE A 162 14.74 13.37 12.73
CA ILE A 162 14.54 11.96 12.33
C ILE A 162 13.15 11.47 12.75
N THR A 163 12.66 11.91 13.91
CA THR A 163 11.33 11.54 14.42
C THR A 163 10.22 12.14 13.56
N ASP A 164 10.31 13.42 13.21
CA ASP A 164 9.31 14.08 12.38
C ASP A 164 9.31 13.49 10.97
N GLN A 165 10.49 13.17 10.43
CA GLN A 165 10.61 12.53 9.14
C GLN A 165 10.02 11.09 9.15
N LYS A 166 10.24 10.33 10.22
CA LYS A 166 9.62 9.02 10.40
C LYS A 166 8.10 9.14 10.45
N TYR A 167 7.59 10.11 11.23
CA TYR A 167 6.15 10.39 11.29
C TYR A 167 5.60 10.74 9.90
N ALA A 168 6.26 11.64 9.18
CA ALA A 168 5.84 12.02 7.84
C ALA A 168 5.78 10.82 6.89
N ASN A 169 6.82 9.97 6.88
CA ASN A 169 6.86 8.81 6.00
C ASN A 169 5.72 7.80 6.25
N LEU A 170 5.14 7.77 7.47
CA LEU A 170 4.16 6.77 7.87
C LEU A 170 2.72 7.31 8.00
N TRP A 171 2.55 8.60 8.35
CA TRP A 171 1.27 9.08 8.87
C TRP A 171 0.76 10.38 8.26
N GLU A 172 1.63 11.18 7.62
CA GLU A 172 1.25 12.52 7.17
C GLU A 172 0.21 12.47 6.06
N ARG A 173 -0.89 13.19 6.26
CA ARG A 173 -1.97 13.34 5.26
C ARG A 173 -2.03 14.77 4.71
N ASN A 174 -1.33 15.71 5.33
CA ASN A 174 -1.30 17.09 4.88
C ASN A 174 -0.12 17.31 3.93
N LEU A 175 -0.35 17.09 2.64
CA LEU A 175 0.65 17.13 1.59
C LEU A 175 1.01 18.57 1.23
N CYS A 176 1.91 19.17 1.97
CA CYS A 176 2.33 20.55 1.72
C CYS A 176 3.86 20.68 1.58
N GLY A 177 4.28 21.73 0.88
CA GLY A 177 5.65 22.23 0.95
C GLY A 177 6.63 21.75 -0.12
N ASN A 178 6.25 20.88 -1.06
CA ASN A 178 7.19 20.32 -2.03
C ASN A 178 7.00 20.78 -3.48
N ALA A 179 6.13 21.77 -3.73
CA ALA A 179 5.79 22.22 -5.08
C ALA A 179 6.98 22.63 -5.97
N ASN A 180 8.11 23.00 -5.35
CA ASN A 180 9.34 23.42 -6.04
C ASN A 180 10.50 22.44 -5.81
N SER A 181 10.22 21.22 -5.40
CA SER A 181 11.25 20.22 -5.18
C SER A 181 11.72 19.58 -6.48
N ASP A 182 13.00 19.19 -6.51
CA ASP A 182 13.58 18.39 -7.60
C ASP A 182 13.17 16.89 -7.50
N GLU A 183 12.47 16.49 -6.44
CA GLU A 183 11.98 15.13 -6.26
C GLU A 183 10.45 15.08 -6.39
N ILE A 184 9.95 14.11 -7.11
CA ILE A 184 8.52 13.77 -7.15
C ILE A 184 8.27 12.71 -6.06
N ILE A 185 7.31 12.94 -5.16
CA ILE A 185 6.97 11.96 -4.13
C ILE A 185 5.92 10.99 -4.69
N VAL A 186 6.23 9.69 -4.64
CA VAL A 186 5.27 8.62 -4.94
C VAL A 186 4.86 7.96 -3.63
N HIS A 187 3.56 7.98 -3.32
CA HIS A 187 3.05 7.57 -2.02
C HIS A 187 1.68 6.88 -2.10
N GLY A 188 1.25 6.30 -0.99
CA GLY A 188 -0.07 5.71 -0.75
C GLY A 188 -0.73 6.28 0.50
N HIS A 189 -1.10 5.41 1.45
CA HIS A 189 -1.62 5.71 2.80
C HIS A 189 -3.02 6.34 2.85
N THR A 190 -3.31 7.28 1.97
CA THR A 190 -4.61 7.94 1.91
C THR A 190 -5.28 7.54 0.62
N PRO A 191 -6.30 6.65 0.68
CA PRO A 191 -6.93 6.16 -0.54
C PRO A 191 -7.56 7.30 -1.34
N ASN A 192 -7.38 7.23 -2.66
CA ASN A 192 -7.97 8.18 -3.61
C ASN A 192 -9.49 7.96 -3.73
N LEU A 193 -10.19 8.15 -2.63
CA LEU A 193 -11.65 8.05 -2.54
C LEU A 193 -12.21 9.38 -2.05
N PRO A 194 -13.39 9.81 -2.54
CA PRO A 194 -14.03 11.01 -2.05
C PRO A 194 -14.41 10.83 -0.57
N ASP A 195 -13.91 11.71 0.26
CA ASP A 195 -14.32 11.83 1.65
C ASP A 195 -14.64 13.29 1.97
N ALA A 196 -15.05 13.58 3.20
CA ALA A 196 -15.41 14.94 3.62
C ALA A 196 -14.20 15.92 3.56
N TRP A 197 -12.99 15.43 3.35
CA TRP A 197 -11.73 16.18 3.40
C TRP A 197 -11.02 16.25 2.06
N SER A 198 -11.40 15.39 1.08
CA SER A 198 -10.75 15.35 -0.22
C SER A 198 -11.46 16.28 -1.22
N ALA A 199 -10.66 17.03 -1.98
CA ALA A 199 -11.14 17.78 -3.15
C ALA A 199 -11.12 16.94 -4.44
N LEU A 200 -11.06 15.62 -4.32
CA LEU A 200 -10.96 14.67 -5.42
C LEU A 200 -12.30 14.67 -6.20
N ALA A 201 -12.20 14.78 -7.52
CA ALA A 201 -13.38 14.62 -8.37
C ALA A 201 -13.80 13.12 -8.39
N GLU A 202 -15.12 12.85 -8.33
CA GLU A 202 -15.63 11.47 -8.32
C GLU A 202 -15.11 10.63 -9.49
N GLU A 203 -14.90 11.22 -10.65
CA GLU A 203 -14.38 10.54 -11.85
C GLU A 203 -12.92 10.09 -11.72
N ASP A 204 -12.15 10.64 -10.78
CA ASP A 204 -10.75 10.29 -10.51
C ASP A 204 -10.62 9.28 -9.35
N ALA A 205 -11.72 9.00 -8.65
CA ALA A 205 -11.71 8.13 -7.48
C ALA A 205 -11.31 6.68 -7.79
N GLY A 206 -10.66 6.03 -6.84
CA GLY A 206 -10.29 4.61 -6.92
C GLY A 206 -9.14 4.30 -7.88
N LYS A 207 -8.39 5.31 -8.31
CA LYS A 207 -7.29 5.25 -9.28
C LYS A 207 -6.07 6.06 -8.81
N ILE A 208 -5.04 6.17 -9.65
CA ILE A 208 -3.87 7.04 -9.39
C ILE A 208 -4.30 8.51 -9.44
N CYS A 209 -3.79 9.31 -8.50
CA CYS A 209 -4.00 10.75 -8.45
C CYS A 209 -2.67 11.51 -8.54
N TYR A 210 -2.63 12.52 -9.42
CA TYR A 210 -1.47 13.39 -9.62
C TYR A 210 -1.72 14.75 -8.94
N GLU A 211 -0.93 15.07 -7.93
CA GLU A 211 -1.09 16.30 -7.15
C GLU A 211 -0.01 17.32 -7.49
N LYS A 212 -0.33 18.22 -8.42
CA LYS A 212 0.62 19.25 -8.88
C LYS A 212 1.10 20.20 -7.78
N LYS A 213 0.24 20.52 -6.80
CA LYS A 213 0.59 21.46 -5.73
C LYS A 213 1.62 20.91 -4.77
N SER A 214 1.64 19.62 -4.59
CA SER A 214 2.57 18.91 -3.73
C SER A 214 3.71 18.23 -4.48
N ASN A 215 3.71 18.27 -5.81
CA ASN A 215 4.63 17.52 -6.68
C ASN A 215 4.66 16.04 -6.31
N SER A 216 3.47 15.41 -6.29
CA SER A 216 3.34 14.02 -5.86
C SER A 216 2.38 13.21 -6.72
N ILE A 217 2.53 11.90 -6.61
CA ILE A 217 1.70 10.88 -7.24
C ILE A 217 1.20 9.95 -6.14
N ASN A 218 -0.09 9.96 -5.90
CA ASN A 218 -0.73 9.03 -4.98
C ASN A 218 -1.19 7.78 -5.74
N VAL A 219 -0.62 6.62 -5.36
CA VAL A 219 -0.90 5.32 -5.97
C VAL A 219 -1.84 4.44 -5.14
N ASP A 220 -2.44 4.95 -4.06
CA ASP A 220 -3.42 4.22 -3.26
C ASP A 220 -4.83 4.38 -3.86
N GLY A 221 -5.23 3.46 -4.70
CA GLY A 221 -6.59 3.40 -5.26
C GLY A 221 -7.62 2.77 -4.33
N GLY A 222 -7.27 2.42 -3.10
CA GLY A 222 -8.22 1.88 -2.11
C GLY A 222 -8.67 0.45 -2.39
N CYS A 223 -7.81 -0.43 -2.89
CA CYS A 223 -8.19 -1.77 -3.35
C CYS A 223 -8.89 -2.64 -2.28
N CYS A 224 -8.69 -2.38 -1.00
CA CYS A 224 -9.34 -3.08 0.10
C CYS A 224 -10.77 -2.59 0.40
N TYR A 225 -11.24 -1.51 -0.22
CA TYR A 225 -12.55 -0.91 0.03
C TYR A 225 -13.64 -1.30 -0.97
N GLN A 226 -13.39 -2.23 -1.88
CA GLN A 226 -14.30 -2.65 -2.96
C GLN A 226 -15.72 -2.96 -2.51
N ASN A 227 -15.89 -3.60 -1.35
CA ASN A 227 -17.20 -3.95 -0.80
C ASN A 227 -17.85 -2.85 0.05
N TYR A 228 -17.09 -1.82 0.43
CA TYR A 228 -17.58 -0.69 1.24
C TYR A 228 -17.93 0.51 0.37
N GLU A 229 -17.21 0.66 -0.74
CA GLU A 229 -17.32 1.80 -1.66
C GLU A 229 -17.54 1.35 -3.12
N PRO A 230 -18.62 0.57 -3.39
CA PRO A 230 -18.82 -0.02 -4.72
C PRO A 230 -19.16 1.00 -5.81
N GLY A 231 -19.38 2.27 -5.45
CA GLY A 231 -19.50 3.39 -6.39
C GLY A 231 -18.19 3.76 -7.09
N TYR A 232 -17.05 3.24 -6.60
CA TYR A 232 -15.71 3.52 -7.10
C TYR A 232 -14.97 2.24 -7.46
N PRO A 233 -14.08 2.24 -8.46
CA PRO A 233 -13.40 1.02 -8.92
C PRO A 233 -12.46 0.39 -7.89
N CYS A 234 -11.98 1.17 -6.91
CA CYS A 234 -11.11 0.70 -5.82
C CYS A 234 -9.99 -0.22 -6.35
N MET A 235 -9.15 0.30 -7.23
CA MET A 235 -8.10 -0.48 -7.90
C MET A 235 -6.83 -0.59 -7.05
N LEU A 236 -6.12 -1.70 -7.14
CA LEU A 236 -4.70 -1.70 -6.83
C LEU A 236 -3.96 -1.03 -7.99
N CYS A 237 -3.25 0.04 -7.69
CA CYS A 237 -2.62 0.87 -8.72
C CYS A 237 -1.13 0.58 -8.85
N GLY A 238 -0.62 0.64 -10.08
CA GLY A 238 0.79 0.62 -10.40
C GLY A 238 1.16 1.69 -11.43
N ILE A 239 2.34 2.27 -11.33
CA ILE A 239 2.86 3.27 -12.26
C ILE A 239 4.29 2.95 -12.68
N CYS A 240 4.60 3.10 -13.96
CA CYS A 240 5.96 3.10 -14.49
C CYS A 240 6.59 4.48 -14.32
N LEU A 241 7.76 4.58 -13.67
CA LEU A 241 8.39 5.87 -13.38
C LEU A 241 9.01 6.54 -14.61
N GLU A 242 9.45 5.77 -15.59
CA GLU A 242 10.07 6.30 -16.81
C GLU A 242 9.06 6.87 -17.79
N THR A 243 7.84 6.29 -17.85
CA THR A 243 6.83 6.64 -18.86
C THR A 243 5.57 7.27 -18.27
N LEU A 244 5.38 7.17 -16.95
CA LEU A 244 4.15 7.49 -16.25
C LEU A 244 2.93 6.69 -16.74
N GLU A 245 3.16 5.54 -17.40
CA GLU A 245 2.10 4.60 -17.76
C GLU A 245 1.50 3.98 -16.51
N GLU A 246 0.17 3.98 -16.45
CA GLU A 246 -0.60 3.45 -15.33
C GLU A 246 -0.99 1.99 -15.56
N PHE A 247 -0.90 1.19 -14.51
CA PHE A 247 -1.20 -0.24 -14.53
C PHE A 247 -2.27 -0.57 -13.48
N TYR A 248 -3.25 -1.35 -13.90
CA TYR A 248 -4.35 -1.80 -13.05
C TYR A 248 -4.61 -3.29 -13.28
N PRO A 249 -5.09 -4.04 -12.28
CA PRO A 249 -5.30 -5.49 -12.39
C PRO A 249 -6.34 -5.89 -13.44
N CYS A 250 -7.27 -4.99 -13.76
CA CYS A 250 -8.32 -5.18 -14.77
C CYS A 250 -8.74 -3.82 -15.36
N THR A 251 -9.55 -3.83 -16.40
CA THR A 251 -10.20 -2.63 -16.94
C THR A 251 -11.35 -2.17 -16.05
N LEU A 252 -11.78 -0.91 -16.21
CA LEU A 252 -12.94 -0.40 -15.48
C LEU A 252 -14.23 -1.18 -15.77
N ALA A 253 -14.43 -1.61 -17.03
CA ALA A 253 -15.58 -2.43 -17.42
C ALA A 253 -15.55 -3.81 -16.75
N GLU A 254 -14.38 -4.48 -16.74
CA GLU A 254 -14.21 -5.76 -16.04
C GLU A 254 -14.44 -5.61 -14.54
N ARG A 255 -13.97 -4.54 -13.91
CA ARG A 255 -14.21 -4.25 -12.51
C ARG A 255 -15.69 -4.05 -12.20
N PHE A 256 -16.39 -3.32 -13.05
CA PHE A 256 -17.83 -3.09 -12.89
C PHE A 256 -18.62 -4.42 -12.92
N GLU A 257 -18.30 -5.30 -13.88
CA GLU A 257 -18.90 -6.63 -13.95
C GLU A 257 -18.51 -7.54 -12.78
N GLU A 258 -17.26 -7.48 -12.31
CA GLU A 258 -16.85 -8.20 -11.09
C GLU A 258 -17.68 -7.76 -9.87
N PHE A 259 -17.99 -6.46 -9.74
CA PHE A 259 -18.79 -5.94 -8.62
C PHE A 259 -20.23 -6.43 -8.66
N LYS A 260 -20.83 -6.53 -9.84
CA LYS A 260 -22.14 -7.17 -10.01
C LYS A 260 -22.10 -8.65 -9.62
N GLN A 261 -21.12 -9.39 -10.13
CA GLN A 261 -20.97 -10.83 -9.82
C GLN A 261 -20.76 -11.09 -8.32
N LYS A 262 -20.08 -10.18 -7.62
CA LYS A 262 -19.87 -10.24 -6.16
C LYS A 262 -21.08 -9.74 -5.35
N GLY A 263 -22.10 -9.19 -6.01
CA GLY A 263 -23.26 -8.58 -5.34
C GLY A 263 -22.95 -7.27 -4.62
N TYR A 264 -21.90 -6.56 -5.02
CA TYR A 264 -21.58 -5.21 -4.53
C TYR A 264 -22.41 -4.14 -5.25
N LEU A 265 -22.80 -4.40 -6.48
CA LEU A 265 -23.72 -3.60 -7.30
C LEU A 265 -24.92 -4.46 -7.73
N ASP A 266 -26.08 -3.82 -7.88
CA ASP A 266 -27.28 -4.48 -8.39
C ASP A 266 -27.14 -4.78 -9.89
N GLU A 267 -27.80 -5.84 -10.35
CA GLU A 267 -27.84 -6.23 -11.77
C GLU A 267 -28.37 -5.12 -12.70
N GLU A 268 -29.27 -4.27 -12.17
CA GLU A 268 -29.88 -3.16 -12.92
C GLU A 268 -28.95 -1.94 -13.05
N ASN A 269 -27.89 -1.84 -12.25
CA ASN A 269 -26.93 -0.73 -12.31
C ASN A 269 -26.25 -0.69 -13.67
N LYS A 270 -26.05 0.51 -14.20
CA LYS A 270 -25.36 0.76 -15.48
C LYS A 270 -24.07 1.52 -15.20
N ILE A 271 -23.03 1.19 -15.96
CA ILE A 271 -21.71 1.81 -15.81
C ILE A 271 -21.77 3.34 -16.00
N GLU A 272 -22.72 3.82 -16.81
CA GLU A 272 -22.95 5.24 -17.06
C GLU A 272 -23.45 6.01 -15.82
N ASP A 273 -24.00 5.33 -14.84
CA ASP A 273 -24.49 5.93 -13.61
C ASP A 273 -23.36 6.22 -12.60
N PHE A 274 -22.15 5.68 -12.83
CA PHE A 274 -21.01 5.78 -11.95
C PHE A 274 -19.85 6.58 -12.59
N PRO A 275 -19.65 7.85 -12.24
CA PRO A 275 -18.63 8.71 -12.85
C PRO A 275 -17.23 8.13 -12.84
N ALA A 276 -16.82 7.49 -11.73
CA ALA A 276 -15.51 6.90 -11.58
C ALA A 276 -15.21 5.73 -12.54
N PHE A 277 -16.24 5.07 -13.08
CA PHE A 277 -16.09 3.99 -14.03
C PHE A 277 -16.08 4.44 -15.51
N ARG A 278 -16.38 5.72 -15.79
CA ARG A 278 -16.47 6.25 -17.17
C ARG A 278 -15.15 6.77 -17.70
N LYS A 279 -14.31 7.31 -16.84
CA LYS A 279 -13.07 7.95 -17.26
C LYS A 279 -12.02 6.91 -17.57
N GLU A 280 -11.66 6.77 -18.86
CA GLU A 280 -10.54 5.92 -19.24
C GLU A 280 -9.26 6.33 -18.51
N VAL A 281 -8.51 5.31 -18.13
CA VAL A 281 -7.20 5.46 -17.50
C VAL A 281 -6.20 5.99 -18.52
N ARG A 282 -5.31 6.86 -18.11
CA ARG A 282 -4.21 7.31 -18.98
C ARG A 282 -3.35 6.12 -19.37
N ARG A 283 -3.22 5.93 -20.66
CA ARG A 283 -2.32 4.95 -21.27
C ARG A 283 -0.98 5.58 -21.55
#